data_c5bb8f4da4d48db76f6e8da4dc4c9076
#
_entry.id   c5bb8f4da4d48db76f6e8da4dc4c9076
#
_cell.length_a   1.000
_cell.length_b   1.000
_cell.length_c   1.000
_cell.angle_alpha   90.00
_cell.angle_beta   90.00
_cell.angle_gamma   90.00
#
_symmetry.space_group_name_H-M   'P 1'
#
loop_
_entity.id
_entity.type
_entity.pdbx_description
1 polymer ?
#
loop_
_entity_poly.entity_id
_entity_poly.type
_entity_poly.pdbx_seq_one_letter_code
_entity_poly.pdbx_strand_id
1 'polypeptide(L)'
;MSDVVPNVSDGPHLRTIAMPRDTNAAGAIFGGWTVSQMDLAGGTFAAQRTKGRVATVSIDAMRFLRPIAVGDEVSCYCTLQQDGETSLGVRVEVWARDRTGGDPEKVTEGVFTYVALDDDGNSRK
;
A
#
# COMPACT_ATOMS: atom_id res chain seq x y z
N MET A 1 14.27 12.93 -7.36
CA MET A 1 12.92 12.63 -6.87
C MET A 1 12.76 13.22 -5.47
N SER A 2 11.73 13.97 -5.25
CA SER A 2 11.54 14.58 -3.94
C SER A 2 10.79 13.60 -3.03
N ASP A 3 11.20 13.59 -1.75
CA ASP A 3 10.54 12.81 -0.72
C ASP A 3 9.46 13.67 -0.07
N VAL A 4 8.39 13.89 -0.80
CA VAL A 4 7.24 14.66 -0.31
C VAL A 4 6.11 13.68 -0.06
N VAL A 5 5.58 13.72 1.17
CA VAL A 5 4.43 12.88 1.54
C VAL A 5 3.24 13.28 0.66
N PRO A 6 2.53 12.30 0.08
CA PRO A 6 1.37 12.62 -0.74
C PRO A 6 0.33 13.42 0.02
N ASN A 7 -0.21 14.42 -0.65
CA ASN A 7 -1.28 15.24 -0.08
C ASN A 7 -2.63 14.59 -0.40
N VAL A 8 -3.05 13.68 0.48
CA VAL A 8 -4.36 13.06 0.36
C VAL A 8 -5.24 13.59 1.48
N SER A 9 -6.45 13.98 1.14
CA SER A 9 -7.35 14.65 2.08
C SER A 9 -7.71 13.78 3.28
N ASP A 10 -7.70 12.47 3.09
CA ASP A 10 -8.10 11.53 4.14
C ASP A 10 -6.93 11.00 4.95
N GLY A 11 -5.72 11.52 4.70
CA GLY A 11 -4.52 10.99 5.33
C GLY A 11 -4.10 9.66 4.72
N PRO A 12 -3.27 8.86 5.42
CA PRO A 12 -2.88 7.55 4.91
C PRO A 12 -4.06 6.58 4.90
N HIS A 13 -4.04 5.65 3.95
CA HIS A 13 -5.07 4.63 3.83
C HIS A 13 -4.81 3.45 4.76
N LEU A 14 -3.62 3.38 5.31
CA LEU A 14 -3.24 2.42 6.33
C LEU A 14 -2.04 2.97 7.08
N ARG A 15 -2.04 2.84 8.38
CA ARG A 15 -0.90 3.24 9.21
C ARG A 15 -0.71 2.19 10.29
N THR A 16 0.52 1.72 10.46
CA THR A 16 0.82 0.68 11.42
C THR A 16 2.25 0.83 11.92
N ILE A 17 2.62 0.02 12.89
CA ILE A 17 3.99 -0.01 13.43
C ILE A 17 4.61 -1.34 13.03
N ALA A 18 5.83 -1.29 12.49
CA ALA A 18 6.58 -2.49 12.15
C ALA A 18 7.09 -3.13 13.45
N MET A 19 6.74 -4.38 13.66
CA MET A 19 6.97 -5.08 14.93
C MET A 19 8.07 -6.15 14.76
N PRO A 20 8.66 -6.61 15.89
CA PRO A 20 9.67 -7.68 15.80
C PRO A 20 9.18 -8.94 15.08
N ARG A 21 7.89 -9.29 15.22
CA ARG A 21 7.32 -10.45 14.53
C ARG A 21 7.30 -10.31 13.00
N ASP A 22 7.49 -9.08 12.51
CA ASP A 22 7.46 -8.78 11.08
C ASP A 22 8.84 -8.86 10.44
N THR A 23 9.82 -9.38 11.17
CA THR A 23 11.19 -9.50 10.68
C THR A 23 11.45 -10.86 10.06
N ASN A 24 12.45 -10.90 9.17
CA ASN A 24 12.97 -12.16 8.64
C ASN A 24 14.03 -12.72 9.58
N ALA A 25 14.66 -13.84 9.18
CA ALA A 25 15.66 -14.50 10.00
C ALA A 25 16.88 -13.62 10.29
N ALA A 26 17.14 -12.60 9.46
CA ALA A 26 18.25 -11.67 9.64
C ALA A 26 17.89 -10.46 10.51
N GLY A 27 16.64 -10.38 10.99
CA GLY A 27 16.19 -9.28 11.85
C GLY A 27 15.74 -8.03 11.12
N ALA A 28 15.54 -8.10 9.81
CA ALA A 28 15.05 -6.99 9.01
C ALA A 28 13.57 -7.18 8.67
N ILE A 29 12.84 -6.09 8.56
CA ILE A 29 11.44 -6.15 8.08
C ILE A 29 11.47 -6.69 6.66
N PHE A 30 10.77 -7.81 6.42
CA PHE A 30 10.85 -8.44 5.10
C PHE A 30 9.89 -7.79 4.10
N GLY A 31 10.29 -7.86 2.80
CA GLY A 31 9.52 -7.19 1.75
C GLY A 31 8.09 -7.66 1.63
N GLY A 32 7.83 -8.95 1.86
CA GLY A 32 6.48 -9.50 1.81
C GLY A 32 5.53 -8.87 2.82
N TRP A 33 6.02 -8.53 4.01
CA TRP A 33 5.21 -7.82 4.99
C TRP A 33 4.78 -6.45 4.44
N THR A 34 5.73 -5.73 3.83
CA THR A 34 5.45 -4.42 3.24
C THR A 34 4.41 -4.54 2.13
N VAL A 35 4.59 -5.52 1.24
CA VAL A 35 3.63 -5.76 0.15
C VAL A 35 2.24 -6.09 0.70
N SER A 36 2.17 -6.85 1.79
CA SER A 36 0.89 -7.15 2.43
C SER A 36 0.18 -5.89 2.92
N GLN A 37 0.93 -4.97 3.53
CA GLN A 37 0.36 -3.70 4.00
C GLN A 37 -0.14 -2.87 2.81
N MET A 38 0.63 -2.85 1.73
CA MET A 38 0.25 -2.13 0.53
C MET A 38 -1.02 -2.69 -0.08
N ASP A 39 -1.15 -4.01 -0.10
CA ASP A 39 -2.34 -4.66 -0.66
C ASP A 39 -3.57 -4.40 0.19
N LEU A 40 -3.42 -4.40 1.51
CA LEU A 40 -4.52 -4.04 2.40
C LEU A 40 -4.99 -2.60 2.15
N ALA A 41 -4.04 -1.67 2.02
CA ALA A 41 -4.35 -0.27 1.77
C ALA A 41 -4.99 -0.08 0.40
N GLY A 42 -4.37 -0.65 -0.64
CA GLY A 42 -4.85 -0.53 -2.01
C GLY A 42 -6.21 -1.19 -2.21
N GLY A 43 -6.39 -2.37 -1.61
CA GLY A 43 -7.67 -3.08 -1.67
C GLY A 43 -8.79 -2.31 -0.99
N THR A 44 -8.51 -1.68 0.15
CA THR A 44 -9.49 -0.84 0.82
C THR A 44 -9.85 0.38 -0.02
N PHE A 45 -8.84 1.03 -0.59
CA PHE A 45 -9.05 2.17 -1.49
C PHE A 45 -9.93 1.76 -2.69
N ALA A 46 -9.61 0.62 -3.31
CA ALA A 46 -10.36 0.13 -4.46
C ALA A 46 -11.79 -0.27 -4.08
N ALA A 47 -11.97 -0.94 -2.93
CA ALA A 47 -13.28 -1.36 -2.46
C ALA A 47 -14.17 -0.16 -2.18
N GLN A 48 -13.63 0.89 -1.58
CA GLN A 48 -14.39 2.10 -1.30
C GLN A 48 -14.77 2.84 -2.59
N ARG A 49 -13.85 2.84 -3.55
CA ARG A 49 -14.12 3.51 -4.83
C ARG A 49 -15.15 2.76 -5.67
N THR A 50 -15.10 1.44 -5.68
CA THR A 50 -16.02 0.62 -6.46
C THR A 50 -17.31 0.25 -5.72
N LYS A 51 -17.35 0.55 -4.43
CA LYS A 51 -18.49 0.25 -3.56
C LYS A 51 -18.77 -1.23 -3.44
N GLY A 52 -17.73 -2.06 -3.41
CA GLY A 52 -17.92 -3.49 -3.29
C GLY A 52 -16.62 -4.26 -3.24
N ARG A 53 -16.73 -5.57 -3.42
CA ARG A 53 -15.59 -6.48 -3.37
C ARG A 53 -14.65 -6.26 -4.53
N VAL A 54 -13.36 -6.45 -4.27
CA VAL A 54 -12.31 -6.40 -5.28
C VAL A 54 -11.38 -7.59 -5.10
N ALA A 55 -10.66 -7.94 -6.16
CA ALA A 55 -9.58 -8.92 -6.10
C ALA A 55 -8.33 -8.30 -6.69
N THR A 56 -7.19 -8.60 -6.08
CA THR A 56 -5.89 -8.19 -6.59
C THR A 56 -5.53 -9.09 -7.77
N VAL A 57 -5.24 -8.50 -8.93
CA VAL A 57 -4.91 -9.29 -10.12
C VAL A 57 -3.47 -9.10 -10.59
N SER A 58 -2.82 -7.99 -10.24
CA SER A 58 -1.41 -7.83 -10.57
C SER A 58 -0.76 -6.78 -9.68
N ILE A 59 0.55 -6.91 -9.53
CA ILE A 59 1.40 -5.96 -8.81
C ILE A 59 2.55 -5.64 -9.74
N ASP A 60 2.70 -4.37 -10.12
CA ASP A 60 3.69 -3.94 -11.08
C ASP A 60 4.55 -2.81 -10.51
N ALA A 61 5.69 -2.57 -11.14
CA ALA A 61 6.56 -1.44 -10.82
C ALA A 61 6.93 -1.36 -9.33
N MET A 62 7.07 -2.52 -8.69
CA MET A 62 7.41 -2.61 -7.27
C MET A 62 8.86 -2.23 -7.07
N ARG A 63 9.10 -1.27 -6.19
CA ARG A 63 10.46 -0.79 -5.88
C ARG A 63 10.61 -0.65 -4.39
N PHE A 64 11.67 -1.28 -3.86
CA PHE A 64 12.06 -1.17 -2.46
C PHE A 64 13.22 -0.19 -2.38
N LEU A 65 12.95 1.02 -1.93
CA LEU A 65 13.89 2.14 -2.01
C LEU A 65 14.77 2.25 -0.76
N ARG A 66 14.21 1.94 0.41
CA ARG A 66 14.89 2.04 1.70
C ARG A 66 14.37 0.96 2.64
N PRO A 67 15.19 0.51 3.60
CA PRO A 67 14.71 -0.47 4.58
C PRO A 67 13.76 0.16 5.60
N ILE A 68 12.90 -0.67 6.18
CA ILE A 68 12.03 -0.30 7.29
C ILE A 68 12.63 -0.91 8.55
N ALA A 69 12.78 -0.11 9.59
CA ALA A 69 13.31 -0.57 10.87
C ALA A 69 12.17 -1.02 11.78
N VAL A 70 12.47 -1.98 12.66
CA VAL A 70 11.53 -2.38 13.72
C VAL A 70 11.20 -1.14 14.56
N GLY A 71 9.92 -0.92 14.80
CA GLY A 71 9.46 0.23 15.55
C GLY A 71 9.08 1.44 14.71
N ASP A 72 9.35 1.41 13.40
CA ASP A 72 8.96 2.51 12.53
C ASP A 72 7.44 2.59 12.40
N GLU A 73 6.94 3.83 12.33
CA GLU A 73 5.57 4.09 11.90
C GLU A 73 5.54 4.02 10.38
N VAL A 74 4.72 3.13 9.86
CA VAL A 74 4.64 2.86 8.42
C VAL A 74 3.26 3.26 7.92
N SER A 75 3.24 4.13 6.90
CA SER A 75 2.00 4.67 6.33
C SER A 75 1.94 4.37 4.84
N CYS A 76 0.78 3.93 4.38
CA CYS A 76 0.52 3.65 2.97
C CYS A 76 -0.43 4.70 2.42
N TYR A 77 -0.06 5.32 1.30
CA TYR A 77 -0.87 6.33 0.61
C TYR A 77 -1.23 5.81 -0.77
N CYS A 78 -2.50 5.84 -1.09
CA CYS A 78 -3.03 5.32 -2.35
C CYS A 78 -3.53 6.47 -3.22
N THR A 79 -3.21 6.40 -4.51
CA THR A 79 -3.77 7.32 -5.50
C THR A 79 -4.23 6.50 -6.70
N LEU A 80 -5.32 6.96 -7.33
CA LEU A 80 -5.83 6.29 -8.52
C LEU A 80 -4.90 6.58 -9.68
N GLN A 81 -4.38 5.53 -10.31
CA GLN A 81 -3.50 5.68 -11.47
C GLN A 81 -4.24 5.39 -12.77
N GLN A 82 -5.14 4.41 -12.75
CA GLN A 82 -5.90 4.04 -13.93
C GLN A 82 -7.29 3.57 -13.51
N ASP A 83 -8.31 3.98 -14.25
CA ASP A 83 -9.70 3.63 -13.97
C ASP A 83 -10.30 3.02 -15.22
N GLY A 84 -10.31 1.69 -15.31
CA GLY A 84 -10.91 0.97 -16.42
C GLY A 84 -12.36 0.59 -16.12
N GLU A 85 -13.00 -0.12 -17.04
CA GLU A 85 -14.39 -0.52 -16.87
C GLU A 85 -14.57 -1.46 -15.69
N THR A 86 -13.70 -2.46 -15.56
CA THR A 86 -13.79 -3.48 -14.52
C THR A 86 -12.57 -3.49 -13.61
N SER A 87 -11.55 -2.70 -13.91
CA SER A 87 -10.30 -2.72 -13.16
C SER A 87 -9.87 -1.32 -12.74
N LEU A 88 -9.12 -1.28 -11.64
CA LEU A 88 -8.50 -0.07 -11.11
C LEU A 88 -7.02 -0.30 -10.93
N GLY A 89 -6.20 0.63 -11.44
CA GLY A 89 -4.79 0.69 -11.10
C GLY A 89 -4.58 1.68 -9.96
N VAL A 90 -4.04 1.20 -8.86
CA VAL A 90 -3.82 2.00 -7.65
C VAL A 90 -2.33 2.10 -7.39
N ARG A 91 -1.81 3.32 -7.38
CA ARG A 91 -0.44 3.56 -6.97
C ARG A 91 -0.39 3.63 -5.46
N VAL A 92 0.46 2.80 -4.86
CA VAL A 92 0.62 2.76 -3.41
C VAL A 92 2.05 3.19 -3.08
N GLU A 93 2.19 4.19 -2.23
CA GLU A 93 3.47 4.64 -1.69
C GLU A 93 3.51 4.33 -0.22
N VAL A 94 4.65 3.80 0.23
CA VAL A 94 4.87 3.49 1.65
C VAL A 94 5.91 4.45 2.19
N TRP A 95 5.57 5.10 3.29
CA TRP A 95 6.43 6.06 3.97
C TRP A 95 6.66 5.59 5.40
N ALA A 96 7.88 5.72 5.87
CA ALA A 96 8.25 5.28 7.22
C ALA A 96 9.00 6.37 7.94
N ARG A 97 8.80 6.43 9.25
CA ARG A 97 9.56 7.32 10.14
C ARG A 97 9.68 6.68 11.51
N ASP A 98 10.63 7.16 12.28
CA ASP A 98 10.74 6.76 13.67
C ASP A 98 9.43 7.14 14.38
N ARG A 99 8.84 6.19 15.14
CA ARG A 99 7.54 6.44 15.77
C ARG A 99 7.60 7.53 16.85
N THR A 100 8.79 7.91 17.30
CA THR A 100 8.95 8.99 18.27
C THR A 100 9.01 10.36 17.62
N GLY A 101 9.00 10.43 16.30
CA GLY A 101 9.04 11.67 15.53
C GLY A 101 10.06 11.60 14.42
N GLY A 102 10.23 12.72 13.74
CA GLY A 102 11.15 12.78 12.61
C GLY A 102 10.43 12.85 11.28
N ASP A 103 11.20 13.11 10.24
CA ASP A 103 10.66 13.27 8.90
C ASP A 103 10.43 11.91 8.26
N PRO A 104 9.27 11.67 7.65
CA PRO A 104 9.04 10.43 6.94
C PRO A 104 9.87 10.33 5.67
N GLU A 105 10.24 9.11 5.31
CA GLU A 105 10.96 8.80 4.08
C GLU A 105 10.15 7.81 3.27
N LYS A 106 10.12 7.98 1.95
CA LYS A 106 9.49 6.99 1.08
C LYS A 106 10.37 5.75 1.04
N VAL A 107 9.81 4.61 1.40
CA VAL A 107 10.56 3.35 1.48
C VAL A 107 10.21 2.37 0.38
N THR A 108 8.98 2.41 -0.12
CA THR A 108 8.52 1.47 -1.13
C THR A 108 7.42 2.12 -1.97
N GLU A 109 7.30 1.66 -3.21
CA GLU A 109 6.20 2.08 -4.08
C GLU A 109 5.85 0.94 -5.03
N GLY A 110 4.63 0.96 -5.55
CA GLY A 110 4.18 -0.03 -6.52
C GLY A 110 2.81 0.31 -7.05
N VAL A 111 2.39 -0.42 -8.08
CA VAL A 111 1.07 -0.26 -8.69
C VAL A 111 0.33 -1.58 -8.55
N PHE A 112 -0.81 -1.53 -7.89
CA PHE A 112 -1.66 -2.69 -7.65
C PHE A 112 -2.90 -2.56 -8.53
N THR A 113 -3.21 -3.60 -9.28
CA THR A 113 -4.42 -3.62 -10.11
C THR A 113 -5.46 -4.50 -9.46
N TYR A 114 -6.65 -3.96 -9.32
CA TYR A 114 -7.80 -4.63 -8.70
C TYR A 114 -8.92 -4.75 -9.69
N VAL A 115 -9.66 -5.85 -9.62
CA VAL A 115 -10.86 -6.06 -10.40
C VAL A 115 -12.05 -6.04 -9.45
N ALA A 116 -13.09 -5.28 -9.82
CA ALA A 116 -14.33 -5.24 -9.05
C ALA A 116 -15.10 -6.55 -9.27
N LEU A 117 -15.59 -7.13 -8.18
CA LEU A 117 -16.30 -8.41 -8.20
C LEU A 117 -17.74 -8.24 -7.74
N ASP A 118 -18.63 -9.07 -8.29
CA ASP A 118 -20.00 -9.19 -7.77
C ASP A 118 -20.04 -10.19 -6.61
N ASP A 119 -21.21 -10.45 -6.07
CA ASP A 119 -21.38 -11.34 -4.93
C ASP A 119 -21.02 -12.79 -5.24
N ASP A 120 -21.03 -13.18 -6.51
CA ASP A 120 -20.66 -14.52 -6.96
C ASP A 120 -19.16 -14.64 -7.28
N GLY A 121 -18.42 -13.56 -7.13
CA GLY A 121 -16.98 -13.54 -7.41
C GLY A 121 -16.65 -13.31 -8.87
N ASN A 122 -17.60 -12.90 -9.68
CA ASN A 122 -17.37 -12.57 -11.08
C ASN A 122 -17.08 -11.09 -11.25
N SER A 123 -16.33 -10.76 -12.31
CA SER A 123 -16.03 -9.38 -12.64
C SER A 123 -17.31 -8.56 -12.83
N ARG A 124 -17.34 -7.34 -12.31
CA ARG A 124 -18.46 -6.42 -12.49
C ARG A 124 -17.98 -5.06 -12.98
N LYS A 125 -18.88 -4.37 -13.62
CA LYS A 125 -18.59 -3.01 -14.11
C LYS A 125 -18.90 -1.94 -13.08
#